data_135b76f86f782497517a1c5d5bb39e30
#
_entry.id   135b76f86f782497517a1c5d5bb39e30
#
_cell.length_a   1.000
_cell.length_b   1.000
_cell.length_c   1.000
_cell.angle_alpha   90.00
_cell.angle_beta   90.00
_cell.angle_gamma   90.00
#
_symmetry.space_group_name_H-M   'P 1'
#
loop_
_entity.id
_entity.type
_entity.pdbx_description
1 polymer ?
#
loop_
_entity_poly.entity_id
_entity_poly.type
_entity_poly.pdbx_seq_one_letter_code
_entity_poly.pdbx_strand_id
1 'polypeptide(L)'
;MKSRSSVLAVGMLLVQPMLAQYQVALPGYKYEFPRDHFNHEAFQTEWWYYTGNLKATGGRRYGFELTFFRQGVDRDSAKNRVWDVQDMYLAHLALSDLDGQHFYHDERLNRAGPGIAGVSEVEKRIWNGNWQVRWSGEELHLSAPDEQFKLNLVMHAEKRPVIHGENGISQKAAGAGRASHYISLTRLAARGSIEVAGKKTDVAGTAWMDHEFFTQQLDSGQTGWDWLSLQLEDHTELMLYHFRRKDGTIDPYSAGTYVDASGAETRLKWNDFVITPVGKNWSSPETHTVYPIEWEIAIPRLGIELRASTPLGEQEWTGKTKIAPSYWEGAIAVEGTKNGAACRGVGYLEMTGYDRSVVIPN
;
A
#
# COMPACT_ATOMS: atom_id res chain seq x y z
N MET A 1 24.14 -77.84 13.20
CA MET A 1 23.33 -77.08 12.27
C MET A 1 22.73 -75.89 13.00
N LYS A 2 23.30 -74.65 12.77
CA LYS A 2 22.84 -73.41 13.40
C LYS A 2 21.99 -72.65 12.37
N SER A 3 20.71 -72.52 12.63
CA SER A 3 19.76 -71.72 11.85
C SER A 3 20.05 -70.24 12.11
N ARG A 4 20.32 -69.47 11.02
CA ARG A 4 20.41 -68.01 11.04
C ARG A 4 19.05 -67.46 10.62
N SER A 5 18.33 -66.85 11.53
CA SER A 5 17.11 -66.06 11.26
C SER A 5 17.54 -64.67 10.82
N SER A 6 17.25 -64.32 9.57
CA SER A 6 17.42 -62.96 9.04
C SER A 6 16.18 -62.14 9.41
N VAL A 7 16.32 -61.10 10.20
CA VAL A 7 15.28 -60.08 10.47
C VAL A 7 15.36 -59.02 9.39
N LEU A 8 14.32 -58.96 8.57
CA LEU A 8 14.12 -57.87 7.62
C LEU A 8 13.56 -56.66 8.40
N ALA A 9 14.37 -55.60 8.51
CA ALA A 9 13.91 -54.31 9.01
C ALA A 9 13.22 -53.58 7.87
N VAL A 10 11.89 -53.49 7.90
CA VAL A 10 11.13 -52.61 6.99
C VAL A 10 11.23 -51.19 7.55
N GLY A 11 12.05 -50.38 6.91
CA GLY A 11 12.12 -48.94 7.18
C GLY A 11 10.84 -48.24 6.73
N MET A 12 10.00 -47.86 7.68
CA MET A 12 8.82 -47.03 7.42
C MET A 12 9.30 -45.59 7.20
N LEU A 13 9.39 -45.16 5.94
CA LEU A 13 9.57 -43.74 5.58
C LEU A 13 8.30 -42.99 6.04
N LEU A 14 8.42 -42.29 7.16
CA LEU A 14 7.44 -41.29 7.57
C LEU A 14 7.54 -40.13 6.60
N VAL A 15 6.68 -40.10 5.58
CA VAL A 15 6.42 -38.92 4.80
C VAL A 15 5.68 -37.94 5.72
N GLN A 16 6.43 -37.02 6.31
CA GLN A 16 5.81 -35.86 6.97
C GLN A 16 5.10 -35.06 5.88
N PRO A 17 3.81 -34.69 6.05
CA PRO A 17 3.19 -33.76 5.15
C PRO A 17 3.98 -32.46 5.24
N MET A 18 4.63 -32.04 4.17
CA MET A 18 5.14 -30.69 4.03
C MET A 18 3.90 -29.78 4.05
N LEU A 19 3.65 -29.11 5.17
CA LEU A 19 2.78 -27.94 5.18
C LEU A 19 3.26 -27.02 4.06
N ALA A 20 2.37 -26.63 3.16
CA ALA A 20 2.72 -25.76 2.06
C ALA A 20 3.21 -24.43 2.67
N GLN A 21 4.53 -24.23 2.62
CA GLN A 21 5.14 -23.03 3.15
C GLN A 21 4.97 -21.91 2.12
N TYR A 22 4.54 -20.72 2.56
CA TYR A 22 4.48 -19.55 1.70
C TYR A 22 5.85 -19.22 1.11
N GLN A 23 5.85 -18.75 -0.13
CA GLN A 23 7.05 -18.28 -0.80
C GLN A 23 7.49 -16.93 -0.22
N VAL A 24 8.79 -16.67 -0.27
CA VAL A 24 9.36 -15.36 0.05
C VAL A 24 9.76 -14.63 -1.22
N ALA A 25 9.72 -13.29 -1.19
CA ALA A 25 10.13 -12.49 -2.34
C ALA A 25 11.63 -12.59 -2.59
N LEU A 26 12.00 -13.13 -3.75
CA LEU A 26 13.37 -13.34 -4.19
C LEU A 26 13.63 -12.69 -5.56
N PRO A 27 14.89 -12.32 -5.87
CA PRO A 27 15.25 -11.80 -7.18
C PRO A 27 14.89 -12.75 -8.33
N GLY A 28 14.53 -12.19 -9.50
CA GLY A 28 14.29 -12.94 -10.71
C GLY A 28 12.84 -13.28 -11.00
N TYR A 29 11.89 -12.78 -10.22
CA TYR A 29 10.47 -12.85 -10.54
C TYR A 29 10.18 -12.21 -11.89
N LYS A 30 9.35 -12.87 -12.70
CA LYS A 30 8.96 -12.39 -14.04
C LYS A 30 7.57 -11.80 -13.97
N TYR A 31 7.52 -10.48 -14.01
CA TYR A 31 6.27 -9.75 -14.04
C TYR A 31 5.58 -9.88 -15.39
N GLU A 32 4.30 -10.16 -15.36
CA GLU A 32 3.43 -10.28 -16.53
C GLU A 32 2.12 -9.54 -16.29
N PHE A 33 1.84 -8.50 -17.06
CA PHE A 33 0.59 -7.77 -16.97
C PHE A 33 -0.39 -8.21 -18.05
N PRO A 34 -1.70 -8.36 -17.72
CA PRO A 34 -2.36 -7.90 -16.50
C PRO A 34 -2.35 -8.88 -15.32
N ARG A 35 -1.77 -10.10 -15.43
CA ARG A 35 -1.79 -11.11 -14.36
C ARG A 35 -1.37 -10.52 -12.99
N ASP A 36 -0.25 -9.82 -12.97
CA ASP A 36 0.35 -9.30 -11.72
C ASP A 36 -0.32 -8.01 -11.20
N HIS A 37 -1.53 -7.70 -11.66
CA HIS A 37 -2.45 -6.78 -10.98
C HIS A 37 -3.38 -7.51 -10.01
N PHE A 38 -3.39 -8.85 -9.99
CA PHE A 38 -4.28 -9.67 -9.18
C PHE A 38 -3.52 -10.45 -8.11
N ASN A 39 -4.16 -11.44 -7.49
CA ASN A 39 -3.62 -12.11 -6.30
C ASN A 39 -2.45 -13.05 -6.58
N HIS A 40 -1.57 -13.16 -5.57
CA HIS A 40 -0.40 -14.02 -5.53
C HIS A 40 -0.49 -14.96 -4.33
N GLU A 41 -1.35 -15.98 -4.40
CA GLU A 41 -1.66 -16.91 -3.29
C GLU A 41 -0.44 -17.64 -2.72
N ALA A 42 0.64 -17.73 -3.48
CA ALA A 42 1.90 -18.29 -3.02
C ALA A 42 2.58 -17.45 -1.93
N PHE A 43 2.21 -16.19 -1.78
CA PHE A 43 2.71 -15.28 -0.75
C PHE A 43 1.67 -15.11 0.36
N GLN A 44 2.14 -14.88 1.60
CA GLN A 44 1.26 -14.83 2.76
C GLN A 44 0.49 -13.53 2.85
N THR A 45 1.13 -12.40 2.57
CA THR A 45 0.57 -11.06 2.70
C THR A 45 0.58 -10.36 1.37
N GLU A 46 -0.48 -9.62 1.08
CA GLU A 46 -0.62 -8.87 -0.15
C GLU A 46 -1.57 -7.70 0.07
N TRP A 47 -1.30 -6.54 -0.55
CA TRP A 47 -2.20 -5.41 -0.53
C TRP A 47 -2.27 -4.66 -1.85
N TRP A 48 -3.42 -4.05 -2.09
CA TRP A 48 -3.72 -3.14 -3.18
C TRP A 48 -4.19 -1.83 -2.57
N TYR A 49 -3.40 -0.80 -2.73
CA TYR A 49 -3.56 0.50 -2.11
C TYR A 49 -3.84 1.54 -3.18
N TYR A 50 -4.96 2.22 -3.09
CA TYR A 50 -5.38 3.26 -4.02
C TYR A 50 -5.55 4.55 -3.24
N THR A 51 -4.85 5.61 -3.64
CA THR A 51 -4.99 6.94 -3.06
C THR A 51 -5.07 7.98 -4.15
N GLY A 52 -5.54 9.19 -3.82
CA GLY A 52 -5.56 10.26 -4.80
C GLY A 52 -6.04 11.57 -4.27
N ASN A 53 -5.81 12.59 -5.09
CA ASN A 53 -6.20 13.96 -4.88
C ASN A 53 -7.23 14.35 -5.93
N LEU A 54 -8.42 14.74 -5.48
CA LEU A 54 -9.56 15.03 -6.32
C LEU A 54 -10.05 16.47 -6.11
N LYS A 55 -10.57 17.08 -7.15
CA LYS A 55 -11.16 18.42 -7.12
C LYS A 55 -12.54 18.40 -7.73
N ALA A 56 -13.52 18.93 -7.02
CA ALA A 56 -14.86 19.13 -7.52
C ALA A 56 -14.92 20.31 -8.52
N THR A 57 -15.93 20.31 -9.38
CA THR A 57 -16.18 21.42 -10.34
C THR A 57 -16.23 22.79 -9.63
N GLY A 58 -16.72 22.86 -8.40
CA GLY A 58 -16.72 24.06 -7.55
C GLY A 58 -15.39 24.40 -6.86
N GLY A 59 -14.33 23.64 -7.13
CA GLY A 59 -13.00 23.89 -6.61
C GLY A 59 -12.66 23.19 -5.29
N ARG A 60 -13.67 22.62 -4.57
CA ARG A 60 -13.47 21.89 -3.31
C ARG A 60 -12.56 20.68 -3.51
N ARG A 61 -11.59 20.52 -2.60
CA ARG A 61 -10.53 19.50 -2.69
C ARG A 61 -10.83 18.33 -1.75
N TYR A 62 -10.53 17.14 -2.24
CA TYR A 62 -10.66 15.89 -1.51
C TYR A 62 -9.42 15.02 -1.67
N GLY A 63 -9.08 14.27 -0.62
CA GLY A 63 -8.24 13.10 -0.69
C GLY A 63 -9.06 11.84 -0.57
N PHE A 64 -8.59 10.71 -1.09
CA PHE A 64 -9.21 9.41 -0.83
C PHE A 64 -8.15 8.33 -0.67
N GLU A 65 -8.51 7.32 0.11
CA GLU A 65 -7.83 6.04 0.21
C GLU A 65 -8.84 4.92 0.06
N LEU A 66 -8.48 3.87 -0.67
CA LEU A 66 -9.11 2.56 -0.63
C LEU A 66 -8.04 1.50 -0.70
N THR A 67 -7.87 0.74 0.39
CA THR A 67 -6.88 -0.32 0.48
C THR A 67 -7.55 -1.66 0.72
N PHE A 68 -7.10 -2.68 0.00
CA PHE A 68 -7.45 -4.07 0.24
C PHE A 68 -6.21 -4.82 0.70
N PHE A 69 -6.31 -5.50 1.82
CA PHE A 69 -5.27 -6.37 2.37
C PHE A 69 -5.74 -7.82 2.31
N ARG A 70 -4.89 -8.72 1.86
CA ARG A 70 -5.08 -10.16 1.95
C ARG A 70 -4.03 -10.75 2.88
N GLN A 71 -4.48 -11.54 3.83
CA GLN A 71 -3.64 -12.35 4.70
C GLN A 71 -3.97 -13.82 4.50
N GLY A 72 -3.02 -14.60 3.99
CA GLY A 72 -3.13 -16.04 3.91
C GLY A 72 -3.09 -16.66 5.31
N VAL A 73 -4.08 -17.49 5.61
CA VAL A 73 -4.26 -18.13 6.91
C VAL A 73 -3.86 -19.60 6.85
N ASP A 74 -4.39 -20.33 5.87
CA ASP A 74 -4.17 -21.76 5.73
C ASP A 74 -4.06 -22.15 4.26
N ARG A 75 -3.02 -22.90 3.91
CA ARG A 75 -2.78 -23.44 2.56
C ARG A 75 -2.77 -24.96 2.54
N ASP A 76 -3.34 -25.60 3.57
CA ASP A 76 -3.50 -27.04 3.57
C ASP A 76 -4.54 -27.45 2.53
N SER A 77 -4.08 -28.03 1.42
CA SER A 77 -4.94 -28.50 0.32
C SER A 77 -5.93 -29.62 0.75
N ALA A 78 -5.70 -30.29 1.87
CA ALA A 78 -6.64 -31.26 2.42
C ALA A 78 -7.87 -30.59 3.05
N LYS A 79 -7.79 -29.29 3.36
CA LYS A 79 -8.87 -28.45 3.86
C LYS A 79 -9.37 -27.55 2.72
N ASN A 80 -10.15 -28.10 1.83
CA ASN A 80 -10.70 -27.35 0.69
C ASN A 80 -12.25 -27.39 0.72
N ARG A 81 -12.82 -27.02 1.86
CA ARG A 81 -14.26 -26.86 1.97
C ARG A 81 -14.65 -25.40 1.75
N VAL A 82 -15.84 -25.17 1.23
CA VAL A 82 -16.39 -23.81 0.98
C VAL A 82 -16.36 -22.90 2.23
N TRP A 83 -16.32 -23.52 3.42
CA TRP A 83 -16.33 -22.82 4.72
C TRP A 83 -14.95 -22.71 5.38
N ASP A 84 -13.91 -23.32 4.83
CA ASP A 84 -12.57 -23.22 5.36
C ASP A 84 -12.01 -21.80 5.06
N VAL A 85 -11.31 -21.22 6.05
CA VAL A 85 -10.73 -19.89 5.92
C VAL A 85 -9.33 -20.02 5.35
N GLN A 86 -9.18 -19.83 4.07
CA GLN A 86 -7.87 -19.79 3.40
C GLN A 86 -7.24 -18.41 3.46
N ASP A 87 -8.03 -17.37 3.26
CA ASP A 87 -7.61 -15.98 3.29
C ASP A 87 -8.57 -15.12 4.10
N MET A 88 -7.99 -14.15 4.80
CA MET A 88 -8.70 -13.02 5.40
C MET A 88 -8.46 -11.78 4.58
N TYR A 89 -9.50 -10.98 4.41
CA TYR A 89 -9.46 -9.71 3.70
C TYR A 89 -9.87 -8.58 4.63
N LEU A 90 -8.94 -7.65 4.87
CA LEU A 90 -9.22 -6.37 5.49
C LEU A 90 -9.32 -5.32 4.37
N ALA A 91 -10.18 -4.34 4.50
CA ALA A 91 -10.20 -3.19 3.61
C ALA A 91 -10.42 -1.92 4.41
N HIS A 92 -9.67 -0.88 4.04
CA HIS A 92 -9.78 0.46 4.59
C HIS A 92 -10.31 1.40 3.51
N LEU A 93 -11.19 2.30 3.90
CA LEU A 93 -11.74 3.33 3.02
C LEU A 93 -11.74 4.65 3.75
N ALA A 94 -11.14 5.68 3.16
CA ALA A 94 -11.15 7.02 3.72
C ALA A 94 -11.45 8.08 2.65
N LEU A 95 -12.05 9.17 3.11
CA LEU A 95 -12.28 10.40 2.35
C LEU A 95 -11.89 11.60 3.20
N SER A 96 -10.88 12.32 2.76
CA SER A 96 -10.44 13.59 3.34
C SER A 96 -11.12 14.74 2.61
N ASP A 97 -12.07 15.39 3.24
CA ASP A 97 -12.66 16.63 2.76
C ASP A 97 -11.80 17.80 3.22
N LEU A 98 -10.78 18.15 2.43
CA LEU A 98 -9.72 19.09 2.81
C LEU A 98 -10.25 20.50 3.09
N ASP A 99 -11.21 20.95 2.31
CA ASP A 99 -11.81 22.29 2.45
C ASP A 99 -12.97 22.30 3.44
N GLY A 100 -13.64 21.16 3.66
CA GLY A 100 -14.64 20.95 4.70
C GLY A 100 -14.08 20.62 6.07
N GLN A 101 -12.76 20.39 6.16
CA GLN A 101 -12.06 20.04 7.41
C GLN A 101 -12.67 18.82 8.08
N HIS A 102 -12.91 17.75 7.29
CA HIS A 102 -13.50 16.53 7.82
C HIS A 102 -12.86 15.28 7.21
N PHE A 103 -12.60 14.29 8.05
CA PHE A 103 -12.06 12.99 7.68
C PHE A 103 -13.10 11.90 7.94
N TYR A 104 -13.51 11.23 6.89
CA TYR A 104 -14.42 10.09 6.95
C TYR A 104 -13.62 8.82 6.72
N HIS A 105 -13.85 7.78 7.53
CA HIS A 105 -13.20 6.49 7.30
C HIS A 105 -14.05 5.32 7.80
N ASP A 106 -13.87 4.16 7.20
CA ASP A 106 -14.48 2.90 7.62
C ASP A 106 -13.61 1.71 7.26
N GLU A 107 -13.80 0.58 7.95
CA GLU A 107 -13.10 -0.67 7.71
C GLU A 107 -14.06 -1.84 7.47
N ARG A 108 -13.55 -2.85 6.74
CA ARG A 108 -14.24 -4.13 6.55
C ARG A 108 -13.27 -5.27 6.74
N LEU A 109 -13.63 -6.21 7.61
CA LEU A 109 -12.89 -7.45 7.80
C LEU A 109 -13.80 -8.62 7.40
N ASN A 110 -13.42 -9.33 6.35
CA ASN A 110 -14.14 -10.49 5.84
C ASN A 110 -13.16 -11.62 5.51
N ARG A 111 -13.69 -12.83 5.41
CA ARG A 111 -12.96 -13.99 4.89
C ARG A 111 -13.22 -14.15 3.39
N ALA A 112 -12.33 -14.85 2.70
CA ALA A 112 -12.60 -15.36 1.38
C ALA A 112 -13.81 -16.31 1.41
N GLY A 113 -14.72 -16.16 0.42
CA GLY A 113 -15.84 -17.04 0.19
C GLY A 113 -17.01 -17.02 1.22
N PRO A 114 -18.19 -17.46 0.77
CA PRO A 114 -18.56 -17.58 -0.63
C PRO A 114 -18.87 -16.21 -1.26
N GLY A 115 -17.91 -15.64 -1.97
CA GLY A 115 -18.08 -14.37 -2.71
C GLY A 115 -18.13 -13.09 -1.88
N ILE A 116 -17.84 -13.14 -0.56
CA ILE A 116 -17.90 -11.97 0.34
C ILE A 116 -16.72 -11.04 0.09
N ALA A 117 -15.51 -11.59 0.00
CA ALA A 117 -14.30 -10.85 -0.32
C ALA A 117 -13.38 -11.71 -1.20
N GLY A 118 -12.51 -11.09 -1.97
CA GLY A 118 -11.59 -11.83 -2.82
C GLY A 118 -10.92 -11.00 -3.89
N VAL A 119 -10.11 -11.70 -4.69
CA VAL A 119 -9.48 -11.21 -5.92
C VAL A 119 -9.72 -12.25 -7.01
N SER A 120 -10.06 -11.79 -8.20
CA SER A 120 -10.32 -12.66 -9.35
C SER A 120 -9.67 -12.09 -10.61
N GLU A 121 -8.69 -12.81 -11.15
CA GLU A 121 -8.11 -12.48 -12.45
C GLU A 121 -9.13 -12.67 -13.60
N VAL A 122 -10.02 -13.65 -13.49
CA VAL A 122 -11.05 -13.92 -14.51
C VAL A 122 -12.08 -12.80 -14.56
N GLU A 123 -12.58 -12.37 -13.40
CA GLU A 123 -13.52 -11.24 -13.30
C GLU A 123 -12.81 -9.88 -13.33
N LYS A 124 -11.48 -9.88 -13.29
CA LYS A 124 -10.62 -8.70 -13.22
C LYS A 124 -11.04 -7.77 -12.08
N ARG A 125 -11.22 -8.32 -10.88
CA ARG A 125 -11.81 -7.63 -9.75
C ARG A 125 -11.10 -7.95 -8.44
N ILE A 126 -10.98 -6.91 -7.57
CA ILE A 126 -10.64 -6.98 -6.15
C ILE A 126 -11.84 -6.44 -5.38
N TRP A 127 -12.29 -7.13 -4.32
CA TRP A 127 -13.46 -6.67 -3.57
C TRP A 127 -13.45 -7.11 -2.10
N ASN A 128 -14.16 -6.33 -1.29
CA ASN A 128 -14.53 -6.67 0.08
C ASN A 128 -15.95 -6.14 0.37
N GLY A 129 -16.92 -7.04 0.42
CA GLY A 129 -18.33 -6.68 0.43
C GLY A 129 -18.74 -5.99 -0.89
N ASN A 130 -19.25 -4.77 -0.79
CA ASN A 130 -19.60 -3.94 -1.95
C ASN A 130 -18.54 -2.87 -2.30
N TRP A 131 -17.38 -2.85 -1.63
CA TRP A 131 -16.23 -2.07 -2.06
C TRP A 131 -15.42 -2.89 -3.07
N GLN A 132 -15.08 -2.29 -4.19
CA GLN A 132 -14.39 -2.99 -5.26
C GLN A 132 -13.58 -2.07 -6.18
N VAL A 133 -12.56 -2.65 -6.78
CA VAL A 133 -11.92 -2.14 -7.99
C VAL A 133 -12.01 -3.21 -9.07
N ARG A 134 -12.48 -2.83 -10.25
CA ARG A 134 -12.60 -3.71 -11.42
C ARG A 134 -11.88 -3.11 -12.61
N TRP A 135 -11.09 -3.92 -13.28
CA TRP A 135 -10.47 -3.56 -14.56
C TRP A 135 -11.45 -3.82 -15.72
N SER A 136 -11.60 -2.84 -16.61
CA SER A 136 -12.37 -2.93 -17.85
C SER A 136 -11.52 -2.35 -18.98
N GLY A 137 -10.85 -3.21 -19.75
CA GLY A 137 -9.80 -2.76 -20.65
C GLY A 137 -8.65 -2.11 -19.89
N GLU A 138 -8.34 -0.87 -20.20
CA GLU A 138 -7.31 -0.06 -19.54
C GLU A 138 -7.86 0.82 -18.40
N GLU A 139 -9.17 0.77 -18.15
CA GLU A 139 -9.81 1.55 -17.08
C GLU A 139 -9.96 0.73 -15.80
N LEU A 140 -9.73 1.37 -14.66
CA LEU A 140 -9.99 0.87 -13.32
C LEU A 140 -11.25 1.55 -12.80
N HIS A 141 -12.28 0.77 -12.53
CA HIS A 141 -13.54 1.24 -11.95
C HIS A 141 -13.55 0.97 -10.46
N LEU A 142 -13.37 2.03 -9.65
CA LEU A 142 -13.47 1.99 -8.20
C LEU A 142 -14.88 2.34 -7.78
N SER A 143 -15.48 1.50 -6.94
CA SER A 143 -16.78 1.75 -6.32
C SER A 143 -16.73 1.35 -4.86
N ALA A 144 -16.92 2.31 -3.98
CA ALA A 144 -16.89 2.13 -2.54
C ALA A 144 -18.02 2.94 -1.87
N PRO A 145 -19.24 2.39 -1.83
CA PRO A 145 -20.34 2.98 -1.09
C PRO A 145 -20.22 2.65 0.40
N ASP A 146 -20.29 3.70 1.21
CA ASP A 146 -20.35 3.66 2.66
C ASP A 146 -21.59 4.40 3.18
N GLU A 147 -21.87 4.32 4.50
CA GLU A 147 -23.00 5.01 5.12
C GLU A 147 -22.82 6.53 5.14
N GLN A 148 -21.59 7.00 5.35
CA GLN A 148 -21.26 8.41 5.48
C GLN A 148 -20.98 9.06 4.13
N PHE A 149 -20.39 8.31 3.18
CA PHE A 149 -20.07 8.81 1.85
C PHE A 149 -20.03 7.69 0.82
N LYS A 150 -20.03 8.05 -0.46
CA LYS A 150 -19.84 7.11 -1.56
C LYS A 150 -18.77 7.64 -2.50
N LEU A 151 -17.86 6.77 -2.90
CA LEU A 151 -16.81 7.06 -3.86
C LEU A 151 -16.99 6.18 -5.10
N ASN A 152 -17.11 6.81 -6.27
CA ASN A 152 -17.16 6.11 -7.55
C ASN A 152 -16.24 6.82 -8.54
N LEU A 153 -15.19 6.13 -8.96
CA LEU A 153 -14.18 6.67 -9.86
C LEU A 153 -13.94 5.75 -11.04
N VAL A 154 -13.62 6.35 -12.17
CA VAL A 154 -12.99 5.70 -13.32
C VAL A 154 -11.57 6.28 -13.41
N MET A 155 -10.58 5.41 -13.41
CA MET A 155 -9.17 5.77 -13.43
C MET A 155 -8.47 5.14 -14.63
N HIS A 156 -7.53 5.86 -15.23
CA HIS A 156 -6.73 5.40 -16.36
C HIS A 156 -5.24 5.65 -16.10
N ALA A 157 -4.41 4.63 -16.30
CA ALA A 157 -2.97 4.77 -16.10
C ALA A 157 -2.34 5.58 -17.25
N GLU A 158 -1.65 6.68 -16.89
CA GLU A 158 -0.94 7.52 -17.86
C GLU A 158 0.48 7.03 -18.14
N LYS A 159 0.98 6.11 -17.31
CA LYS A 159 2.32 5.50 -17.43
C LYS A 159 2.23 3.99 -17.24
N ARG A 160 3.25 3.29 -17.73
CA ARG A 160 3.40 1.85 -17.49
C ARG A 160 3.60 1.55 -16.00
N PRO A 161 3.32 0.33 -15.54
CA PRO A 161 3.63 -0.09 -14.18
C PRO A 161 5.12 0.08 -13.86
N VAL A 162 5.42 0.63 -12.68
CA VAL A 162 6.76 0.78 -12.11
C VAL A 162 7.03 -0.41 -11.19
N ILE A 163 8.18 -1.05 -11.35
CA ILE A 163 8.63 -2.15 -10.48
C ILE A 163 9.73 -1.63 -9.57
N HIS A 164 9.42 -1.52 -8.28
CA HIS A 164 10.34 -0.93 -7.31
C HIS A 164 11.47 -1.89 -6.89
N GLY A 165 12.57 -1.31 -6.43
CA GLY A 165 13.72 -2.02 -5.90
C GLY A 165 14.67 -2.54 -6.97
N GLU A 166 15.45 -3.57 -6.67
CA GLU A 166 16.48 -4.14 -7.54
C GLU A 166 16.15 -5.57 -7.92
N ASN A 167 16.36 -5.95 -9.18
CA ASN A 167 16.12 -7.30 -9.69
C ASN A 167 14.69 -7.83 -9.42
N GLY A 168 13.69 -6.92 -9.42
CA GLY A 168 12.28 -7.25 -9.24
C GLY A 168 11.85 -7.44 -7.79
N ILE A 169 12.65 -7.00 -6.82
CA ILE A 169 12.28 -6.99 -5.40
C ILE A 169 12.63 -5.66 -4.73
N SER A 170 11.80 -5.24 -3.80
CA SER A 170 12.05 -4.14 -2.87
C SER A 170 12.51 -4.73 -1.54
N GLN A 171 13.83 -4.69 -1.28
CA GLN A 171 14.40 -5.20 -0.04
C GLN A 171 14.01 -4.30 1.13
N LYS A 172 13.50 -4.89 2.22
CA LYS A 172 12.96 -4.15 3.38
C LYS A 172 13.79 -4.32 4.66
N ALA A 173 14.58 -5.41 4.75
CA ALA A 173 15.48 -5.68 5.88
C ALA A 173 16.62 -6.62 5.45
N ALA A 174 17.58 -6.85 6.33
CA ALA A 174 18.69 -7.78 6.09
C ALA A 174 18.22 -9.23 5.95
N GLY A 175 18.77 -9.96 4.97
CA GLY A 175 18.51 -11.36 4.73
C GLY A 175 17.63 -11.61 3.49
N ALA A 176 17.85 -12.77 2.87
CA ALA A 176 17.08 -13.20 1.71
C ALA A 176 15.60 -13.38 2.08
N GLY A 177 14.71 -12.90 1.22
CA GLY A 177 13.26 -13.02 1.39
C GLY A 177 12.63 -11.98 2.34
N ARG A 178 13.42 -11.10 2.98
CA ARG A 178 12.89 -9.93 3.70
C ARG A 178 12.68 -8.78 2.72
N ALA A 179 11.76 -8.98 1.82
CA ALA A 179 11.50 -8.13 0.69
C ALA A 179 10.05 -8.27 0.25
N SER A 180 9.59 -7.38 -0.60
CA SER A 180 8.33 -7.50 -1.34
C SER A 180 8.57 -7.45 -2.83
N HIS A 181 7.66 -8.04 -3.60
CA HIS A 181 7.40 -7.66 -4.95
C HIS A 181 6.50 -6.42 -4.90
N TYR A 182 6.96 -5.31 -5.45
CA TYR A 182 6.31 -4.01 -5.29
C TYR A 182 6.12 -3.34 -6.64
N ILE A 183 4.85 -3.09 -6.99
CA ILE A 183 4.41 -2.50 -8.25
C ILE A 183 3.64 -1.22 -7.96
N SER A 184 3.85 -0.16 -8.74
CA SER A 184 3.02 1.04 -8.69
C SER A 184 2.48 1.44 -10.06
N LEU A 185 1.24 1.94 -10.09
CA LEU A 185 0.75 2.83 -11.14
C LEU A 185 0.85 4.25 -10.60
N THR A 186 1.94 4.92 -10.93
CA THR A 186 2.36 6.16 -10.27
C THR A 186 1.54 7.39 -10.68
N ARG A 187 0.76 7.30 -11.76
CA ARG A 187 -0.13 8.36 -12.20
C ARG A 187 -1.35 7.77 -12.90
N LEU A 188 -2.49 7.93 -12.25
CA LEU A 188 -3.78 7.56 -12.77
C LEU A 188 -4.62 8.84 -12.95
N ALA A 189 -5.03 9.16 -14.18
CA ALA A 189 -6.07 10.17 -14.38
C ALA A 189 -7.38 9.64 -13.79
N ALA A 190 -7.99 10.37 -12.87
CA ALA A 190 -9.19 9.97 -12.16
C ALA A 190 -10.35 10.93 -12.42
N ARG A 191 -11.55 10.38 -12.67
CA ARG A 191 -12.80 11.11 -12.79
C ARG A 191 -13.96 10.33 -12.21
N GLY A 192 -14.97 11.01 -11.73
CA GLY A 192 -16.13 10.32 -11.16
C GLY A 192 -16.94 11.18 -10.22
N SER A 193 -17.41 10.61 -9.13
CA SER A 193 -18.25 11.34 -8.18
C SER A 193 -18.00 10.92 -6.74
N ILE A 194 -18.15 11.89 -5.85
CA ILE A 194 -18.26 11.71 -4.40
C ILE A 194 -19.67 12.09 -3.98
N GLU A 195 -20.26 11.31 -3.08
CA GLU A 195 -21.54 11.65 -2.43
C GLU A 195 -21.31 11.71 -0.93
N VAL A 196 -21.58 12.88 -0.32
CA VAL A 196 -21.51 13.11 1.12
C VAL A 196 -22.83 13.70 1.58
N ALA A 197 -23.40 13.14 2.64
CA ALA A 197 -24.71 13.56 3.18
C ALA A 197 -25.81 13.62 2.08
N GLY A 198 -25.82 12.67 1.14
CA GLY A 198 -26.78 12.59 0.05
C GLY A 198 -26.53 13.58 -1.11
N LYS A 199 -25.52 14.45 -1.00
CA LYS A 199 -25.16 15.38 -2.07
C LYS A 199 -24.06 14.79 -2.93
N LYS A 200 -24.42 14.44 -4.17
CA LYS A 200 -23.48 13.98 -5.19
C LYS A 200 -22.74 15.16 -5.83
N THR A 201 -21.43 15.01 -6.00
CA THR A 201 -20.54 16.02 -6.59
C THR A 201 -19.60 15.34 -7.56
N ASP A 202 -19.52 15.84 -8.79
CA ASP A 202 -18.57 15.34 -9.77
C ASP A 202 -17.16 15.84 -9.44
N VAL A 203 -16.18 14.94 -9.59
CA VAL A 203 -14.79 15.19 -9.26
C VAL A 203 -13.86 14.69 -10.37
N ALA A 204 -12.71 15.34 -10.48
CA ALA A 204 -11.58 14.89 -11.30
C ALA A 204 -10.26 15.17 -10.57
N GLY A 205 -9.21 14.44 -10.93
CA GLY A 205 -7.90 14.63 -10.34
C GLY A 205 -6.94 13.52 -10.72
N THR A 206 -5.99 13.24 -9.84
CA THR A 206 -5.01 12.18 -10.01
C THR A 206 -5.07 11.19 -8.88
N ALA A 207 -4.75 9.92 -9.20
CA ALA A 207 -4.66 8.85 -8.23
C ALA A 207 -3.33 8.10 -8.40
N TRP A 208 -3.02 7.32 -7.40
CA TRP A 208 -1.87 6.42 -7.30
C TRP A 208 -2.37 5.02 -6.94
N MET A 209 -1.68 3.98 -7.38
CA MET A 209 -1.93 2.62 -6.93
C MET A 209 -0.61 1.93 -6.61
N ASP A 210 -0.56 1.30 -5.43
CA ASP A 210 0.49 0.37 -5.03
C ASP A 210 -0.08 -1.04 -4.89
N HIS A 211 0.74 -2.00 -5.29
CA HIS A 211 0.48 -3.41 -5.10
C HIS A 211 1.75 -4.09 -4.61
N GLU A 212 1.70 -4.64 -3.39
CA GLU A 212 2.80 -5.41 -2.84
C GLU A 212 2.36 -6.81 -2.43
N PHE A 213 3.22 -7.81 -2.69
CA PHE A 213 3.03 -9.18 -2.22
C PHE A 213 4.33 -9.76 -1.68
N PHE A 214 4.23 -10.41 -0.51
CA PHE A 214 5.38 -10.90 0.26
C PHE A 214 4.95 -11.88 1.36
N THR A 215 5.95 -12.48 2.05
CA THR A 215 5.72 -13.31 3.23
C THR A 215 6.48 -12.77 4.45
N GLN A 216 7.68 -12.23 4.24
CA GLN A 216 8.46 -11.60 5.28
C GLN A 216 8.95 -10.24 4.80
N GLN A 217 8.87 -9.22 5.64
CA GLN A 217 9.25 -7.87 5.26
C GLN A 217 10.12 -7.21 6.34
N LEU A 218 9.53 -6.81 7.44
CA LEU A 218 10.19 -6.04 8.48
C LEU A 218 11.04 -6.91 9.41
N ASP A 219 12.04 -6.30 10.05
CA ASP A 219 12.74 -6.89 11.18
C ASP A 219 12.29 -6.28 12.51
N SER A 220 12.64 -6.95 13.62
CA SER A 220 12.23 -6.53 14.96
C SER A 220 12.86 -5.21 15.44
N GLY A 221 13.82 -4.67 14.71
CA GLY A 221 14.47 -3.38 14.99
C GLY A 221 13.72 -2.20 14.40
N GLN A 222 12.86 -2.43 13.41
CA GLN A 222 12.05 -1.42 12.76
C GLN A 222 10.75 -1.19 13.55
N THR A 223 10.30 0.05 13.65
CA THR A 223 9.08 0.44 14.39
C THR A 223 7.91 0.75 13.47
N GLY A 224 8.20 1.21 12.25
CA GLY A 224 7.23 1.63 11.25
C GLY A 224 7.90 2.41 10.13
N TRP A 225 7.12 3.03 9.31
CA TRP A 225 7.61 3.80 8.16
C TRP A 225 6.89 5.12 7.97
N ASP A 226 7.55 6.03 7.25
CA ASP A 226 6.98 7.20 6.63
C ASP A 226 7.06 6.99 5.13
N TRP A 227 5.93 6.91 4.46
CA TRP A 227 5.85 6.67 3.03
C TRP A 227 5.17 7.86 2.33
N LEU A 228 5.68 8.23 1.15
CA LEU A 228 5.15 9.30 0.33
C LEU A 228 5.02 8.87 -1.13
N SER A 229 3.88 9.15 -1.72
CA SER A 229 3.72 9.26 -3.18
C SER A 229 3.54 10.72 -3.55
N LEU A 230 4.31 11.19 -4.53
CA LEU A 230 4.22 12.57 -5.02
C LEU A 230 4.04 12.57 -6.53
N GLN A 231 3.13 13.39 -7.00
CA GLN A 231 2.85 13.63 -8.42
C GLN A 231 3.05 15.11 -8.72
N LEU A 232 4.15 15.43 -9.39
CA LEU A 232 4.52 16.80 -9.69
C LEU A 232 3.82 17.32 -10.97
N GLU A 233 3.65 18.63 -11.08
CA GLU A 233 2.95 19.27 -12.21
C GLU A 233 3.71 19.09 -13.54
N ASP A 234 5.01 18.81 -13.50
CA ASP A 234 5.84 18.51 -14.67
C ASP A 234 5.75 17.04 -15.13
N HIS A 235 4.73 16.32 -14.70
CA HIS A 235 4.49 14.89 -14.98
C HIS A 235 5.63 13.96 -14.52
N THR A 236 6.32 14.31 -13.45
CA THR A 236 7.25 13.42 -12.76
C THR A 236 6.66 12.96 -11.44
N GLU A 237 7.07 11.78 -10.97
CA GLU A 237 6.58 11.21 -9.72
C GLU A 237 7.72 10.75 -8.83
N LEU A 238 7.43 10.71 -7.53
CA LEU A 238 8.32 10.19 -6.50
C LEU A 238 7.54 9.24 -5.60
N MET A 239 8.09 8.05 -5.37
CA MET A 239 7.75 7.20 -4.24
C MET A 239 8.96 7.18 -3.33
N LEU A 240 8.77 7.53 -2.06
CA LEU A 240 9.84 7.57 -1.06
C LEU A 240 9.33 6.91 0.23
N TYR A 241 10.18 6.13 0.90
CA TYR A 241 9.89 5.68 2.26
C TYR A 241 11.13 5.64 3.14
N HIS A 242 10.93 6.00 4.41
CA HIS A 242 11.86 5.79 5.50
C HIS A 242 11.34 4.73 6.46
N PHE A 243 12.11 3.68 6.73
CA PHE A 243 11.88 2.83 7.89
C PHE A 243 12.55 3.46 9.10
N ARG A 244 11.79 3.64 10.19
CA ARG A 244 12.32 4.11 11.46
C ARG A 244 12.72 2.93 12.33
N ARG A 245 13.88 3.06 12.99
CA ARG A 245 14.40 2.07 13.93
C ARG A 245 14.10 2.48 15.37
N LYS A 246 14.10 1.49 16.28
CA LYS A 246 13.88 1.69 17.73
C LYS A 246 14.89 2.64 18.39
N ASP A 247 16.09 2.76 17.84
CA ASP A 247 17.13 3.68 18.30
C ASP A 247 17.00 5.11 17.75
N GLY A 248 15.93 5.38 16.98
CA GLY A 248 15.66 6.66 16.37
C GLY A 248 16.40 6.92 15.05
N THR A 249 17.18 5.96 14.56
CA THR A 249 17.88 6.07 13.27
C THR A 249 16.96 5.65 12.11
N ILE A 250 17.35 6.06 10.89
CA ILE A 250 16.72 5.61 9.65
C ILE A 250 17.39 4.34 9.18
N ASP A 251 16.58 3.34 8.83
CA ASP A 251 17.06 2.05 8.37
C ASP A 251 17.68 2.16 6.96
N PRO A 252 18.85 1.54 6.69
CA PRO A 252 19.49 1.55 5.37
C PRO A 252 18.66 0.87 4.25
N TYR A 253 17.63 0.12 4.59
CA TYR A 253 16.68 -0.46 3.64
C TYR A 253 15.55 0.51 3.24
N SER A 254 15.58 1.74 3.73
CA SER A 254 14.77 2.83 3.21
C SER A 254 15.14 3.12 1.76
N ALA A 255 14.18 3.42 0.92
CA ALA A 255 14.40 3.57 -0.51
C ALA A 255 13.35 4.48 -1.17
N GLY A 256 13.55 4.75 -2.44
CA GLY A 256 12.58 5.45 -3.27
C GLY A 256 12.77 5.18 -4.75
N THR A 257 11.86 5.72 -5.53
CA THR A 257 11.91 5.72 -6.98
C THR A 257 11.44 7.06 -7.50
N TYR A 258 12.25 7.70 -8.35
CA TYR A 258 11.86 8.83 -9.17
C TYR A 258 11.45 8.30 -10.54
N VAL A 259 10.33 8.79 -11.05
CA VAL A 259 9.81 8.47 -12.39
C VAL A 259 9.77 9.77 -13.19
N ASP A 260 10.49 9.83 -14.29
CA ASP A 260 10.48 11.02 -15.15
C ASP A 260 9.20 11.12 -15.99
N ALA A 261 9.05 12.23 -16.72
CA ALA A 261 7.88 12.48 -17.54
C ALA A 261 7.67 11.43 -18.67
N SER A 262 8.74 10.73 -19.08
CA SER A 262 8.68 9.64 -20.07
C SER A 262 8.33 8.28 -19.46
N GLY A 263 8.30 8.18 -18.12
CA GLY A 263 8.12 6.94 -17.38
C GLY A 263 9.41 6.16 -17.15
N ALA A 264 10.58 6.79 -17.33
CA ALA A 264 11.87 6.17 -16.99
C ALA A 264 12.12 6.27 -15.49
N GLU A 265 12.57 5.16 -14.91
CA GLU A 265 12.75 4.99 -13.47
C GLU A 265 14.18 5.29 -13.03
N THR A 266 14.34 6.01 -11.93
CA THR A 266 15.61 6.20 -11.24
C THR A 266 15.45 5.77 -9.79
N ARG A 267 16.18 4.73 -9.38
CA ARG A 267 16.16 4.23 -8.02
C ARG A 267 16.92 5.14 -7.08
N LEU A 268 16.36 5.33 -5.89
CA LEU A 268 16.92 6.14 -4.82
C LEU A 268 17.21 5.24 -3.63
N LYS A 269 18.46 5.27 -3.17
CA LYS A 269 18.87 4.60 -1.93
C LYS A 269 18.58 5.53 -0.75
N TRP A 270 18.59 4.99 0.46
CA TRP A 270 18.32 5.71 1.70
C TRP A 270 19.14 7.00 1.88
N ASN A 271 20.36 7.08 1.32
CA ASN A 271 21.25 8.22 1.41
C ASN A 271 21.21 9.16 0.16
N ASP A 272 20.37 8.86 -0.83
CA ASP A 272 20.15 9.71 -2.00
C ASP A 272 19.12 10.83 -1.74
N PHE A 273 18.35 10.70 -0.65
CA PHE A 273 17.29 11.64 -0.29
C PHE A 273 17.19 11.81 1.23
N VAL A 274 16.59 12.91 1.64
CA VAL A 274 16.27 13.23 3.02
C VAL A 274 14.79 13.61 3.10
N ILE A 275 14.07 13.03 4.06
CA ILE A 275 12.71 13.41 4.43
C ILE A 275 12.77 13.79 5.90
N THR A 276 12.47 15.02 6.23
CA THR A 276 12.57 15.55 7.59
C THR A 276 11.27 16.18 8.01
N PRO A 277 10.68 15.78 9.17
CA PRO A 277 9.54 16.47 9.73
C PRO A 277 9.92 17.87 10.16
N VAL A 278 9.10 18.86 9.81
CA VAL A 278 9.31 20.26 10.15
C VAL A 278 7.99 20.94 10.52
N GLY A 279 8.05 22.10 11.18
CA GLY A 279 6.89 22.97 11.36
C GLY A 279 5.79 22.33 12.22
N LYS A 280 4.63 22.07 11.63
CA LYS A 280 3.41 21.71 12.35
C LYS A 280 3.30 20.23 12.66
N ASN A 281 2.80 19.96 13.87
CA ASN A 281 2.33 18.63 14.28
C ASN A 281 0.82 18.67 14.51
N TRP A 282 0.18 17.53 14.37
CA TRP A 282 -1.18 17.28 14.80
C TRP A 282 -1.19 16.19 15.87
N SER A 283 -1.98 16.41 16.93
CA SER A 283 -2.14 15.45 18.03
C SER A 283 -3.51 14.82 17.95
N SER A 284 -3.54 13.49 17.89
CA SER A 284 -4.79 12.75 17.87
C SER A 284 -5.58 12.95 19.18
N PRO A 285 -6.86 13.31 19.11
CA PRO A 285 -7.71 13.32 20.28
C PRO A 285 -8.05 11.90 20.78
N GLU A 286 -7.94 10.89 19.94
CA GLU A 286 -8.31 9.50 20.26
C GLU A 286 -7.12 8.71 20.81
N THR A 287 -5.98 8.70 20.08
CA THR A 287 -4.79 7.89 20.44
C THR A 287 -3.77 8.69 21.25
N HIS A 288 -3.88 10.02 21.31
CA HIS A 288 -2.89 10.95 21.87
C HIS A 288 -1.54 10.92 21.16
N THR A 289 -1.47 10.25 20.01
CA THR A 289 -0.29 10.19 19.17
C THR A 289 -0.05 11.52 18.48
N VAL A 290 1.22 11.90 18.34
CA VAL A 290 1.62 13.13 17.66
C VAL A 290 2.21 12.80 16.30
N TYR A 291 1.61 13.34 15.25
CA TYR A 291 2.04 13.15 13.87
C TYR A 291 2.59 14.46 13.28
N PRO A 292 3.77 14.47 12.69
CA PRO A 292 4.26 15.61 11.93
C PRO A 292 3.49 15.71 10.61
N ILE A 293 2.86 16.86 10.36
CA ILE A 293 2.04 17.08 9.15
C ILE A 293 2.66 18.07 8.16
N GLU A 294 3.89 18.46 8.40
CA GLU A 294 4.72 19.24 7.47
C GLU A 294 6.10 18.59 7.37
N TRP A 295 6.61 18.46 6.15
CA TRP A 295 7.86 17.76 5.84
C TRP A 295 8.69 18.52 4.83
N GLU A 296 10.01 18.47 4.97
CA GLU A 296 10.96 18.84 3.94
C GLU A 296 11.51 17.59 3.26
N ILE A 297 11.60 17.65 1.93
CA ILE A 297 12.06 16.56 1.07
C ILE A 297 13.17 17.11 0.20
N ALA A 298 14.37 16.54 0.31
CA ALA A 298 15.51 16.93 -0.50
C ALA A 298 16.09 15.71 -1.24
N ILE A 299 16.32 15.87 -2.55
CA ILE A 299 16.98 14.88 -3.40
C ILE A 299 18.07 15.60 -4.20
N PRO A 300 19.27 15.80 -3.60
CA PRO A 300 20.31 16.69 -4.17
C PRO A 300 20.71 16.31 -5.59
N ARG A 301 20.86 15.02 -5.91
CA ARG A 301 21.25 14.57 -7.24
C ARG A 301 20.22 14.83 -8.34
N LEU A 302 18.96 15.10 -7.96
CA LEU A 302 17.88 15.48 -8.88
C LEU A 302 17.55 16.97 -8.80
N GLY A 303 18.28 17.74 -7.96
CA GLY A 303 18.03 19.16 -7.74
C GLY A 303 16.63 19.44 -7.18
N ILE A 304 16.06 18.50 -6.41
CA ILE A 304 14.72 18.59 -5.86
C ILE A 304 14.78 19.02 -4.40
N GLU A 305 14.06 20.09 -4.07
CA GLU A 305 13.80 20.57 -2.71
C GLU A 305 12.33 20.95 -2.62
N LEU A 306 11.57 20.20 -1.81
CA LEU A 306 10.13 20.36 -1.66
C LEU A 306 9.73 20.46 -0.19
N ARG A 307 8.65 21.17 0.07
CA ARG A 307 7.93 21.16 1.34
C ARG A 307 6.56 20.51 1.11
N ALA A 308 6.25 19.48 1.87
CA ALA A 308 4.96 18.81 1.89
C ALA A 308 4.14 19.33 3.07
N SER A 309 2.85 19.55 2.87
CA SER A 309 1.92 20.00 3.91
C SER A 309 0.49 19.58 3.60
N THR A 310 -0.35 19.57 4.62
CA THR A 310 -1.79 19.36 4.48
C THR A 310 -2.58 20.45 5.22
N PRO A 311 -3.73 20.90 4.67
CA PRO A 311 -4.62 21.79 5.40
C PRO A 311 -5.47 21.06 6.46
N LEU A 312 -5.58 19.73 6.38
CA LEU A 312 -6.34 18.89 7.30
C LEU A 312 -5.38 18.03 8.13
N GLY A 313 -5.22 18.32 9.42
CA GLY A 313 -4.36 17.52 10.31
C GLY A 313 -5.00 16.19 10.72
N GLU A 314 -6.31 16.19 10.91
CA GLU A 314 -7.09 15.01 11.28
C GLU A 314 -7.29 14.08 10.10
N GLN A 315 -6.30 13.21 9.87
CA GLN A 315 -6.33 12.14 8.88
C GLN A 315 -5.76 10.85 9.49
N GLU A 316 -5.92 10.68 10.81
CA GLU A 316 -5.55 9.44 11.47
C GLU A 316 -6.64 8.39 11.25
N TRP A 317 -6.18 7.22 10.86
CA TRP A 317 -7.00 6.04 10.72
C TRP A 317 -6.98 5.22 12.02
N THR A 318 -8.13 5.08 12.67
CA THR A 318 -8.29 4.28 13.89
C THR A 318 -9.25 3.14 13.62
N GLY A 319 -8.77 1.90 13.71
CA GLY A 319 -9.58 0.71 13.42
C GLY A 319 -10.66 0.45 14.47
N LYS A 320 -11.86 0.15 14.03
CA LYS A 320 -12.97 -0.29 14.90
C LYS A 320 -12.61 -1.56 15.68
N THR A 321 -11.85 -2.45 15.05
CA THR A 321 -11.46 -3.75 15.62
C THR A 321 -10.21 -3.67 16.49
N LYS A 322 -9.42 -2.60 16.43
CA LYS A 322 -8.11 -2.45 17.08
C LYS A 322 -7.12 -3.60 16.81
N ILE A 323 -7.35 -4.37 15.76
CA ILE A 323 -6.47 -5.47 15.31
C ILE A 323 -5.20 -4.87 14.71
N ALA A 324 -5.34 -3.88 13.84
CA ALA A 324 -4.23 -3.11 13.28
C ALA A 324 -3.83 -1.94 14.20
N PRO A 325 -2.56 -1.50 14.20
CA PRO A 325 -2.16 -0.25 14.83
C PRO A 325 -2.83 0.93 14.10
N SER A 326 -3.06 2.02 14.84
CA SER A 326 -3.47 3.27 14.23
C SER A 326 -2.33 3.85 13.39
N TYR A 327 -2.65 4.53 12.31
CA TYR A 327 -1.70 5.20 11.44
C TYR A 327 -2.30 6.50 10.91
N TRP A 328 -1.46 7.44 10.53
CA TRP A 328 -1.91 8.65 9.88
C TRP A 328 -1.72 8.50 8.38
N GLU A 329 -2.77 8.81 7.62
CA GLU A 329 -2.75 8.68 6.18
C GLU A 329 -3.58 9.78 5.52
N GLY A 330 -2.92 10.60 4.69
CA GLY A 330 -3.63 11.76 4.19
C GLY A 330 -3.05 12.40 2.93
N ALA A 331 -3.96 13.13 2.30
CA ALA A 331 -3.64 13.95 1.15
C ALA A 331 -2.75 15.14 1.53
N ILE A 332 -1.70 15.33 0.78
CA ILE A 332 -0.74 16.43 0.93
C ILE A 332 -0.58 17.22 -0.37
N ALA A 333 -0.19 18.47 -0.25
CA ALA A 333 0.34 19.28 -1.33
C ALA A 333 1.84 19.48 -1.14
N VAL A 334 2.58 19.58 -2.25
CA VAL A 334 4.01 19.88 -2.23
C VAL A 334 4.31 21.14 -3.05
N GLU A 335 5.24 21.94 -2.56
CA GLU A 335 5.77 23.09 -3.27
C GLU A 335 7.27 23.27 -2.98
N GLY A 336 8.02 23.84 -3.90
CA GLY A 336 9.43 24.07 -3.75
C GLY A 336 10.12 24.29 -5.08
N THR A 337 11.29 23.66 -5.27
CA THR A 337 12.08 23.82 -6.50
C THR A 337 12.56 22.46 -7.04
N LYS A 338 12.73 22.43 -8.36
CA LYS A 338 13.42 21.36 -9.08
C LYS A 338 14.38 21.99 -10.08
N ASN A 339 15.69 21.74 -9.92
CA ASN A 339 16.76 22.39 -10.69
C ASN A 339 16.66 23.92 -10.67
N GLY A 340 16.28 24.49 -9.52
CA GLY A 340 16.12 25.94 -9.33
C GLY A 340 14.82 26.53 -9.89
N ALA A 341 14.02 25.77 -10.65
CA ALA A 341 12.71 26.22 -11.13
C ALA A 341 11.62 25.88 -10.10
N ALA A 342 10.60 26.73 -9.98
CA ALA A 342 9.46 26.46 -9.10
C ALA A 342 8.78 25.15 -9.48
N CYS A 343 8.46 24.35 -8.48
CA CYS A 343 7.85 23.03 -8.63
C CYS A 343 6.71 22.85 -7.62
N ARG A 344 5.60 22.32 -8.07
CA ARG A 344 4.42 22.01 -7.25
C ARG A 344 3.89 20.64 -7.59
N GLY A 345 3.06 20.13 -6.70
CA GLY A 345 2.39 18.85 -6.90
C GLY A 345 1.43 18.50 -5.77
N VAL A 346 0.89 17.32 -5.87
CA VAL A 346 0.05 16.69 -4.84
C VAL A 346 0.59 15.33 -4.51
N GLY A 347 0.16 14.75 -3.42
CA GLY A 347 0.59 13.42 -3.03
C GLY A 347 -0.21 12.85 -1.88
N TYR A 348 0.30 11.75 -1.36
CA TYR A 348 -0.19 11.10 -0.17
C TYR A 348 0.98 10.81 0.77
N LEU A 349 0.74 10.92 2.07
CA LEU A 349 1.70 10.62 3.13
C LEU A 349 1.06 9.59 4.05
N GLU A 350 1.78 8.51 4.30
CA GLU A 350 1.42 7.50 5.29
C GLU A 350 2.48 7.45 6.38
N MET A 351 2.06 7.46 7.64
CA MET A 351 2.91 7.39 8.83
C MET A 351 2.44 6.28 9.75
N THR A 352 3.18 5.18 9.81
CA THR A 352 2.86 4.03 10.66
C THR A 352 3.81 3.93 11.86
N GLY A 353 3.39 3.24 12.92
CA GLY A 353 4.28 2.95 14.05
C GLY A 353 4.58 4.14 14.96
N TYR A 354 3.75 5.17 14.95
CA TYR A 354 3.81 6.31 15.88
C TYR A 354 3.08 6.02 17.19
N ASP A 355 1.92 5.36 17.12
CA ASP A 355 1.17 4.87 18.28
C ASP A 355 1.88 3.66 18.91
N ARG A 356 2.11 2.64 18.13
CA ARG A 356 2.83 1.41 18.52
C ARG A 356 3.55 0.81 17.32
N SER A 357 4.64 0.08 17.58
CA SER A 357 5.40 -0.56 16.51
C SER A 357 4.52 -1.46 15.64
N VAL A 358 4.69 -1.36 14.34
CA VAL A 358 4.00 -2.22 13.36
C VAL A 358 4.54 -3.64 13.47
N VAL A 359 3.63 -4.61 13.52
CA VAL A 359 3.94 -6.03 13.43
C VAL A 359 3.15 -6.60 12.25
N ILE A 360 3.85 -7.01 11.22
CA ILE A 360 3.23 -7.76 10.12
C ILE A 360 3.30 -9.24 10.52
N PRO A 361 2.16 -9.94 10.63
CA PRO A 361 2.15 -11.36 10.98
C PRO A 361 2.94 -12.18 9.96
N ASN A 362 3.80 -13.08 10.46
CA ASN A 362 4.56 -14.05 9.66
C ASN A 362 3.76 -15.34 9.51
#